data_aff5156ec8cbb6e6186fc9823ad3bb5d
#
_entry.id   aff5156ec8cbb6e6186fc9823ad3bb5d
#
_cell.length_a   1.000
_cell.length_b   1.000
_cell.length_c   1.000
_cell.angle_alpha   90.00
_cell.angle_beta   90.00
_cell.angle_gamma   90.00
#
_symmetry.space_group_name_H-M   'P 1'
#
loop_
_entity.id
_entity.type
_entity.pdbx_description
1 polymer ?
#
loop_
_entity_poly.entity_id
_entity_poly.type
_entity_poly.pdbx_seq_one_letter_code
_entity_poly.pdbx_strand_id
1 'polypeptide(L)'
;MTRLPTAATLAAALLLAGCERGPVQETPPRQLSASPFQYPEELWDAQVEGQTTLRLFISDRGSVDTARVETGSGYPPFDSAALAGSRSLRFAPATRGGKPVAAWFLLPVKFELNPADSAAAAPAATPSSAPAPADTTQAQ
;
A
#
# COMPACT_ATOMS: atom_id res chain seq x y z
N MET A 1 -34.81 -38.60 -59.19
CA MET A 1 -35.69 -38.02 -58.12
C MET A 1 -35.09 -38.28 -56.78
N THR A 2 -34.26 -37.39 -56.29
CA THR A 2 -33.58 -37.58 -55.03
C THR A 2 -33.58 -36.25 -54.24
N ARG A 3 -34.33 -36.23 -53.19
CA ARG A 3 -34.47 -35.05 -52.32
C ARG A 3 -33.40 -35.08 -51.26
N LEU A 4 -32.55 -34.07 -51.20
CA LEU A 4 -31.64 -33.80 -50.09
C LEU A 4 -32.42 -33.20 -48.93
N PRO A 5 -32.12 -33.55 -47.67
CA PRO A 5 -32.47 -32.78 -46.52
C PRO A 5 -31.28 -31.87 -46.11
N THR A 6 -31.48 -30.59 -46.33
CA THR A 6 -30.71 -29.50 -45.71
C THR A 6 -31.28 -29.24 -44.31
N ALA A 7 -30.61 -29.66 -43.27
CA ALA A 7 -30.80 -29.13 -41.92
C ALA A 7 -29.84 -29.79 -40.91
N ALA A 8 -28.66 -29.21 -40.64
CA ALA A 8 -27.91 -29.42 -39.39
C ALA A 8 -26.59 -28.64 -39.42
N THR A 9 -26.64 -27.33 -39.43
CA THR A 9 -25.44 -26.51 -39.17
C THR A 9 -25.85 -25.21 -38.52
N LEU A 10 -26.38 -25.32 -37.31
CA LEU A 10 -26.65 -24.12 -36.49
C LEU A 10 -26.65 -24.47 -34.99
N ALA A 11 -25.52 -24.90 -34.46
CA ALA A 11 -25.39 -25.10 -33.03
C ALA A 11 -23.93 -25.21 -32.56
N ALA A 12 -23.08 -24.26 -32.90
CA ALA A 12 -21.70 -24.26 -32.34
C ALA A 12 -21.12 -22.84 -32.18
N ALA A 13 -21.93 -21.89 -31.82
CA ALA A 13 -21.48 -20.50 -31.64
C ALA A 13 -21.96 -19.87 -30.33
N LEU A 14 -21.98 -20.61 -29.23
CA LEU A 14 -22.44 -20.04 -27.95
C LEU A 14 -21.69 -20.57 -26.74
N LEU A 15 -20.36 -20.55 -26.73
CA LEU A 15 -19.57 -20.84 -25.51
C LEU A 15 -18.26 -20.06 -25.47
N LEU A 16 -18.28 -18.78 -25.76
CA LEU A 16 -17.18 -17.86 -25.45
C LEU A 16 -17.73 -16.66 -24.65
N ALA A 17 -18.55 -16.92 -23.64
CA ALA A 17 -18.73 -15.98 -22.56
C ALA A 17 -17.44 -16.01 -21.73
N GLY A 18 -16.39 -15.38 -22.24
CA GLY A 18 -15.19 -15.08 -21.49
C GLY A 18 -15.60 -14.31 -20.26
N CYS A 19 -15.34 -14.86 -19.07
CA CYS A 19 -15.38 -14.13 -17.82
C CYS A 19 -14.34 -13.01 -17.92
N GLU A 20 -14.73 -11.87 -18.42
CA GLU A 20 -14.00 -10.63 -18.23
C GLU A 20 -14.04 -10.30 -16.73
N ARG A 21 -13.06 -10.87 -16.02
CA ARG A 21 -12.75 -10.38 -14.68
C ARG A 21 -12.20 -8.99 -14.87
N GLY A 22 -13.06 -7.99 -14.72
CA GLY A 22 -12.66 -6.60 -14.65
C GLY A 22 -11.54 -6.42 -13.61
N PRO A 23 -10.73 -5.36 -13.69
CA PRO A 23 -9.63 -5.13 -12.77
C PRO A 23 -10.15 -5.20 -11.34
N VAL A 24 -9.57 -6.12 -10.54
CA VAL A 24 -9.93 -6.26 -9.14
C VAL A 24 -9.49 -4.97 -8.44
N GLN A 25 -10.43 -4.20 -7.92
CA GLN A 25 -10.12 -2.99 -7.19
C GLN A 25 -9.42 -3.35 -5.90
N GLU A 26 -8.20 -2.83 -5.74
CA GLU A 26 -7.42 -2.93 -4.52
C GLU A 26 -7.35 -1.58 -3.84
N THR A 27 -7.62 -1.56 -2.53
CA THR A 27 -7.50 -0.36 -1.71
C THR A 27 -6.40 -0.60 -0.68
N PRO A 28 -5.42 0.30 -0.55
CA PRO A 28 -4.37 0.17 0.44
C PRO A 28 -4.90 0.35 1.87
N PRO A 29 -4.18 -0.12 2.89
CA PRO A 29 -4.52 0.13 4.27
C PRO A 29 -4.51 1.64 4.57
N ARG A 30 -5.39 2.08 5.47
CA ARG A 30 -5.45 3.47 5.92
C ARG A 30 -5.37 3.54 7.44
N GLN A 31 -4.48 4.37 7.96
CA GLN A 31 -4.34 4.57 9.39
C GLN A 31 -5.60 5.20 9.98
N LEU A 32 -6.10 4.64 11.09
CA LEU A 32 -7.28 5.11 11.81
C LEU A 32 -6.93 5.79 13.13
N SER A 33 -5.88 5.28 13.81
CA SER A 33 -5.43 5.84 15.09
C SER A 33 -4.59 7.10 14.90
N ALA A 34 -4.59 7.97 15.91
CA ALA A 34 -3.61 9.05 16.00
C ALA A 34 -2.19 8.47 16.09
N SER A 35 -1.20 9.30 15.78
CA SER A 35 0.21 8.91 15.85
C SER A 35 0.63 8.67 17.31
N PRO A 36 1.01 7.43 17.69
CA PRO A 36 1.41 7.12 19.06
C PRO A 36 2.92 7.25 19.27
N PHE A 37 3.63 7.86 18.33
CA PHE A 37 5.08 7.95 18.36
C PHE A 37 5.53 9.01 19.36
N GLN A 38 6.35 8.60 20.32
CA GLN A 38 6.96 9.47 21.30
C GLN A 38 8.33 9.92 20.83
N TYR A 39 8.61 11.19 20.95
CA TYR A 39 9.92 11.74 20.67
C TYR A 39 10.89 11.35 21.80
N PRO A 40 12.05 10.73 21.49
CA PRO A 40 13.06 10.45 22.52
C PRO A 40 13.61 11.74 23.13
N GLU A 41 13.58 11.87 24.47
CA GLU A 41 13.99 13.09 25.17
C GLU A 41 15.44 13.51 24.85
N GLU A 42 16.34 12.54 24.78
CA GLU A 42 17.76 12.76 24.45
C GLU A 42 17.96 13.42 23.07
N LEU A 43 17.12 13.11 22.10
CA LEU A 43 17.18 13.71 20.78
C LEU A 43 16.42 15.04 20.71
N TRP A 44 15.40 15.19 21.55
CA TRP A 44 14.69 16.47 21.71
C TRP A 44 15.63 17.54 22.28
N ASP A 45 16.37 17.23 23.34
CA ASP A 45 17.33 18.14 23.96
C ASP A 45 18.49 18.49 23.01
N ALA A 46 18.87 17.54 22.18
CA ALA A 46 19.91 17.73 21.16
C ALA A 46 19.39 18.43 19.89
N GLN A 47 18.09 18.77 19.81
CA GLN A 47 17.47 19.40 18.64
C GLN A 47 17.66 18.62 17.33
N VAL A 48 17.61 17.28 17.40
CA VAL A 48 17.84 16.40 16.27
C VAL A 48 16.52 15.94 15.68
N GLU A 49 16.32 16.17 14.41
CA GLU A 49 15.17 15.68 13.65
C GLU A 49 15.54 14.47 12.80
N GLY A 50 14.54 13.67 12.43
CA GLY A 50 14.77 12.49 11.61
C GLY A 50 13.51 11.85 11.11
N GLN A 51 13.69 10.89 10.20
CA GLN A 51 12.60 10.11 9.64
C GLN A 51 12.98 8.64 9.59
N THR A 52 12.11 7.79 10.14
CA THR A 52 12.21 6.33 10.05
C THR A 52 11.09 5.81 9.16
N THR A 53 11.40 4.99 8.17
CA THR A 53 10.37 4.31 7.39
C THR A 53 10.21 2.89 7.92
N LEU A 54 8.99 2.60 8.37
CA LEU A 54 8.62 1.27 8.83
C LEU A 54 7.93 0.47 7.72
N ARG A 55 8.21 -0.82 7.66
CA ARG A 55 7.46 -1.79 6.88
C ARG A 55 6.57 -2.59 7.83
N LEU A 56 5.27 -2.43 7.68
CA LEU A 56 4.25 -3.02 8.53
C LEU A 56 3.49 -4.11 7.77
N PHE A 57 3.25 -5.24 8.41
CA PHE A 57 2.28 -6.22 7.94
C PHE A 57 0.98 -6.02 8.69
N ILE A 58 -0.04 -5.56 7.97
CA ILE A 58 -1.35 -5.23 8.52
C ILE A 58 -2.29 -6.38 8.20
N SER A 59 -2.94 -6.92 9.24
CA SER A 59 -3.91 -8.00 9.10
C SER A 59 -5.19 -7.55 8.42
N ASP A 60 -6.03 -8.50 8.04
CA ASP A 60 -7.38 -8.28 7.54
C ASP A 60 -8.33 -7.61 8.55
N ARG A 61 -7.92 -7.55 9.83
CA ARG A 61 -8.63 -6.87 10.93
C ARG A 61 -8.09 -5.46 11.21
N GLY A 62 -7.03 -5.05 10.52
CA GLY A 62 -6.41 -3.75 10.68
C GLY A 62 -5.44 -3.63 11.85
N SER A 63 -4.99 -4.73 12.44
CA SER A 63 -3.92 -4.77 13.43
C SER A 63 -2.55 -4.89 12.77
N VAL A 64 -1.52 -4.38 13.43
CA VAL A 64 -0.12 -4.57 13.01
C VAL A 64 0.40 -5.88 13.58
N ASP A 65 0.59 -6.87 12.73
CA ASP A 65 1.11 -8.19 13.13
C ASP A 65 2.64 -8.23 13.12
N THR A 66 3.26 -7.50 12.20
CA THR A 66 4.71 -7.41 12.08
C THR A 66 5.13 -5.99 11.74
N ALA A 67 6.19 -5.49 12.39
CA ALA A 67 6.80 -4.22 12.11
C ALA A 67 8.32 -4.38 11.98
N ARG A 68 8.91 -3.75 10.97
CA ARG A 68 10.36 -3.73 10.74
C ARG A 68 10.77 -2.34 10.27
N VAL A 69 12.01 -1.94 10.58
CA VAL A 69 12.62 -0.76 9.99
C VAL A 69 13.04 -1.11 8.55
N GLU A 70 12.48 -0.42 7.60
CA GLU A 70 12.86 -0.52 6.17
C GLU A 70 14.00 0.45 5.86
N THR A 71 13.87 1.70 6.34
CA THR A 71 14.90 2.72 6.24
C THR A 71 15.04 3.40 7.60
N GLY A 72 16.21 3.29 8.20
CA GLY A 72 16.52 3.92 9.48
C GLY A 72 16.74 5.42 9.35
N SER A 73 16.49 6.13 10.44
CA SER A 73 16.73 7.57 10.56
C SER A 73 18.21 7.97 10.66
N GLY A 74 19.09 7.02 10.91
CA GLY A 74 20.47 7.27 11.33
C GLY A 74 20.65 7.45 12.85
N TYR A 75 19.54 7.48 13.58
CA TYR A 75 19.51 7.60 15.03
C TYR A 75 18.73 6.44 15.64
N PRO A 76 19.38 5.47 16.28
CA PRO A 76 18.74 4.28 16.84
C PRO A 76 17.57 4.57 17.81
N PRO A 77 17.56 5.66 18.61
CA PRO A 77 16.41 5.98 19.44
C PRO A 77 15.13 6.28 18.65
N PHE A 78 15.21 6.96 17.50
CA PHE A 78 14.06 7.18 16.63
C PHE A 78 13.52 5.89 16.05
N ASP A 79 14.40 5.01 15.59
CA ASP A 79 14.01 3.72 15.02
C ASP A 79 13.31 2.84 16.06
N SER A 80 13.81 2.86 17.31
CA SER A 80 13.22 2.14 18.44
C SER A 80 11.86 2.72 18.83
N ALA A 81 11.74 4.04 18.91
CA ALA A 81 10.49 4.73 19.22
C ALA A 81 9.42 4.48 18.15
N ALA A 82 9.82 4.50 16.87
CA ALA A 82 8.94 4.17 15.75
C ALA A 82 8.41 2.73 15.83
N LEU A 83 9.29 1.75 16.08
CA LEU A 83 8.89 0.36 16.24
C LEU A 83 7.96 0.15 17.44
N ALA A 84 8.26 0.77 18.57
CA ALA A 84 7.45 0.66 19.78
C ALA A 84 6.03 1.23 19.55
N GLY A 85 5.94 2.43 18.97
CA GLY A 85 4.67 3.09 18.67
C GLY A 85 3.83 2.33 17.62
N SER A 86 4.47 1.69 16.65
CA SER A 86 3.77 1.01 15.56
C SER A 86 2.83 -0.11 16.02
N ARG A 87 3.11 -0.75 17.15
CA ARG A 87 2.31 -1.86 17.69
C ARG A 87 0.92 -1.44 18.17
N SER A 88 0.76 -0.18 18.56
CA SER A 88 -0.53 0.36 18.99
C SER A 88 -1.35 0.97 17.86
N LEU A 89 -0.80 1.04 16.65
CA LEU A 89 -1.52 1.54 15.49
C LEU A 89 -2.71 0.65 15.11
N ARG A 90 -3.74 1.30 14.59
CA ARG A 90 -4.92 0.67 14.02
C ARG A 90 -5.16 1.20 12.62
N PHE A 91 -5.51 0.28 11.73
CA PHE A 91 -5.74 0.57 10.31
C PHE A 91 -7.12 0.09 9.87
N ALA A 92 -7.68 0.78 8.87
CA ALA A 92 -8.63 0.14 7.98
C ALA A 92 -7.80 -0.83 7.10
N PRO A 93 -8.14 -2.13 7.05
CA PRO A 93 -7.36 -3.10 6.30
C PRO A 93 -7.38 -2.80 4.80
N ALA A 94 -6.40 -3.33 4.08
CA ALA A 94 -6.45 -3.37 2.63
C ALA A 94 -7.68 -4.15 2.17
N THR A 95 -8.22 -3.80 1.03
CA THR A 95 -9.30 -4.57 0.41
C THR A 95 -8.94 -4.99 -1.00
N ARG A 96 -9.39 -6.17 -1.39
CA ARG A 96 -9.29 -6.69 -2.75
C ARG A 96 -10.67 -7.18 -3.20
N GLY A 97 -11.24 -6.52 -4.20
CA GLY A 97 -12.61 -6.80 -4.63
C GLY A 97 -13.64 -6.60 -3.51
N GLY A 98 -13.45 -5.59 -2.66
CA GLY A 98 -14.33 -5.28 -1.52
C GLY A 98 -14.14 -6.17 -0.28
N LYS A 99 -13.24 -7.15 -0.30
CA LYS A 99 -12.95 -8.04 0.83
C LYS A 99 -11.69 -7.60 1.56
N PRO A 100 -11.69 -7.55 2.91
CA PRO A 100 -10.50 -7.25 3.69
C PRO A 100 -9.40 -8.30 3.44
N VAL A 101 -8.18 -7.84 3.24
CA VAL A 101 -7.00 -8.71 3.06
C VAL A 101 -5.83 -8.16 3.85
N ALA A 102 -4.97 -9.06 4.31
CA ALA A 102 -3.71 -8.66 4.92
C ALA A 102 -2.75 -8.12 3.84
N ALA A 103 -2.01 -7.08 4.16
CA ALA A 103 -1.09 -6.45 3.23
C ALA A 103 0.12 -5.80 3.92
N TRP A 104 1.21 -5.69 3.17
CA TRP A 104 2.35 -4.89 3.57
C TRP A 104 2.09 -3.41 3.31
N PHE A 105 2.54 -2.58 4.24
CA PHE A 105 2.39 -1.13 4.18
C PHE A 105 3.68 -0.44 4.62
N LEU A 106 4.09 0.59 3.89
CA LEU A 106 5.23 1.43 4.26
C LEU A 106 4.72 2.67 4.97
N LEU A 107 5.16 2.88 6.20
CA LEU A 107 4.79 4.01 7.02
C LEU A 107 6.02 4.88 7.31
N PRO A 108 6.12 6.07 6.72
CA PRO A 108 7.14 7.04 7.11
C PRO A 108 6.73 7.68 8.44
N VAL A 109 7.61 7.62 9.43
CA VAL A 109 7.47 8.25 10.75
C VAL A 109 8.46 9.39 10.83
N LYS A 110 7.95 10.61 10.89
CA LYS A 110 8.78 11.81 11.03
C LYS A 110 8.85 12.23 12.49
N PHE A 111 10.03 12.58 12.94
CA PHE A 111 10.32 13.18 14.24
C PHE A 111 10.80 14.62 13.98
N GLU A 112 9.89 15.55 14.17
CA GLU A 112 10.12 16.98 13.94
C GLU A 112 9.92 17.74 15.27
N LEU A 113 10.68 18.81 15.46
CA LEU A 113 10.64 19.61 16.70
C LEU A 113 9.40 20.50 16.78
N ASN A 114 8.68 20.69 15.68
CA ASN A 114 7.44 21.42 15.65
C ASN A 114 6.23 20.47 15.81
N PRO A 115 5.53 20.48 16.97
CA PRO A 115 4.44 19.54 17.23
C PRO A 115 3.22 19.73 16.31
N ALA A 116 3.13 20.82 15.57
CA ALA A 116 2.02 21.08 14.65
C ALA A 116 2.07 20.18 13.39
N ASP A 117 3.25 19.72 12.98
CA ASP A 117 3.45 18.92 11.75
C ASP A 117 3.51 17.41 12.01
N SER A 118 3.68 17.01 13.27
CA SER A 118 3.77 15.57 13.65
C SER A 118 2.45 14.80 13.47
N ALA A 119 1.34 15.49 13.24
CA ALA A 119 0.01 14.89 13.07
C ALA A 119 -0.32 14.50 11.61
N ALA A 120 0.54 14.84 10.66
CA ALA A 120 0.27 14.63 9.25
C ALA A 120 1.18 13.58 8.63
N ALA A 121 1.16 12.34 9.13
CA ALA A 121 1.53 11.20 8.32
C ALA A 121 0.37 10.92 7.35
N ALA A 122 0.22 11.79 6.35
CA ALA A 122 -0.66 11.48 5.23
C ALA A 122 -0.08 10.27 4.48
N PRO A 123 -0.89 9.26 4.14
CA PRO A 123 -0.44 8.16 3.33
C PRO A 123 -0.08 8.73 1.95
N ALA A 124 1.21 8.82 1.67
CA ALA A 124 1.67 8.98 0.31
C ALA A 124 1.42 7.66 -0.42
N ALA A 125 0.18 7.44 -0.85
CA ALA A 125 -0.11 6.51 -1.90
C ALA A 125 0.42 7.13 -3.20
N THR A 126 1.71 7.00 -3.44
CA THR A 126 2.26 7.24 -4.76
C THR A 126 2.01 5.97 -5.57
N PRO A 127 1.12 5.99 -6.56
CA PRO A 127 1.12 4.91 -7.52
C PRO A 127 2.48 4.98 -8.22
N SER A 128 3.23 3.90 -8.14
CA SER A 128 4.44 3.71 -8.94
C SER A 128 4.03 3.73 -10.42
N SER A 129 4.04 4.91 -11.00
CA SER A 129 3.98 5.09 -12.44
C SER A 129 5.36 4.73 -12.96
N ALA A 130 5.48 3.54 -13.51
CA ALA A 130 6.65 3.14 -14.27
C ALA A 130 6.87 4.15 -15.41
N PRO A 131 8.09 4.64 -15.63
CA PRO A 131 8.35 5.48 -16.80
C PRO A 131 8.22 4.62 -18.06
N ALA A 132 7.36 5.06 -18.97
CA ALA A 132 7.30 4.54 -20.31
C ALA A 132 8.64 4.78 -21.02
N PRO A 133 9.14 3.85 -21.84
CA PRO A 133 10.36 4.05 -22.60
C PRO A 133 10.16 5.17 -23.61
N ALA A 134 11.03 6.16 -23.56
CA ALA A 134 11.11 7.20 -24.55
C ALA A 134 11.51 6.58 -25.90
N ASP A 135 10.60 6.63 -26.84
CA ASP A 135 10.88 6.32 -28.24
C ASP A 135 11.68 7.46 -28.83
N THR A 136 12.96 7.21 -29.02
CA THR A 136 13.85 8.12 -29.74
C THR A 136 13.79 7.78 -31.22
N THR A 137 12.83 8.35 -31.93
CA THR A 137 12.91 8.40 -33.40
C THR A 137 13.61 9.66 -33.80
N GLN A 138 14.89 9.55 -34.06
CA GLN A 138 15.59 10.52 -34.88
C GLN A 138 15.30 10.22 -36.34
N ALA A 139 14.60 11.10 -36.99
CA ALA A 139 14.54 11.17 -38.44
C ALA A 139 15.44 12.33 -38.91
N GLN A 140 16.30 12.00 -39.83
CA GLN A 140 17.07 12.92 -40.65
C GLN A 140 16.20 13.75 -41.58
#